data_1317400e340b6704c136eb95ea739412
#
_entry.id   1317400e340b6704c136eb95ea739412
#
_cell.length_a   1.000
_cell.length_b   1.000
_cell.length_c   1.000
_cell.angle_alpha   90.00
_cell.angle_beta   90.00
_cell.angle_gamma   90.00
#
_symmetry.space_group_name_H-M   'P 1'
#
loop_
_entity.id
_entity.type
_entity.pdbx_description
1 polymer ?
#
loop_
_entity_poly.entity_id
_entity_poly.type
_entity_poly.pdbx_seq_one_letter_code
_entity_poly.pdbx_strand_id
1 'polypeptide(L)'
;FVNPPTTPLMWIRWVESGAQQNLPLSLNSWIPIEEVSPNIQKAVIAAEDQKFFIHKGFDWLAIEHAIQTNITTDRKLGASTISMQTARNVFLWQSRTWLRKLLESYFTVLIEFFWSKQRILEVYLNVIEWGDGIFGCEQAAQTYFQHSSEILSPVESAWMAAVLPSPRRWTHRPTPAHVKARQIKILDALPHIRVHIK
;
A
#
# COMPACT_ATOMS: atom_id res chain seq x y z
N PHE A 1 -6.53 -18.32 -7.56
CA PHE A 1 -6.06 -17.07 -8.19
C PHE A 1 -4.54 -17.15 -8.37
N VAL A 2 -4.04 -16.63 -9.49
CA VAL A 2 -2.60 -16.56 -9.78
C VAL A 2 -2.02 -15.28 -9.18
N ASN A 3 -0.83 -15.36 -8.59
CA ASN A 3 -0.12 -14.17 -8.10
C ASN A 3 0.42 -13.38 -9.28
N PRO A 4 0.28 -12.02 -9.31
CA PRO A 4 0.89 -11.20 -10.33
C PRO A 4 2.42 -11.38 -10.33
N PRO A 5 3.04 -11.86 -11.41
CA PRO A 5 4.49 -12.05 -11.46
C PRO A 5 5.24 -10.72 -11.49
N THR A 6 4.62 -9.71 -12.06
CA THR A 6 5.16 -8.34 -12.15
C THR A 6 4.02 -7.33 -12.20
N THR A 7 4.33 -6.04 -12.02
CA THR A 7 3.39 -4.93 -12.20
C THR A 7 3.95 -3.89 -13.17
N PRO A 8 3.11 -3.05 -13.79
CA PRO A 8 3.58 -1.96 -14.66
C PRO A 8 4.57 -1.03 -13.96
N LEU A 9 4.38 -0.77 -12.66
CA LEU A 9 5.30 0.07 -11.90
C LEU A 9 6.67 -0.57 -11.74
N MET A 10 6.76 -1.89 -11.49
CA MET A 10 8.03 -2.61 -11.39
C MET A 10 8.85 -2.47 -12.68
N TRP A 11 8.20 -2.60 -13.85
CA TRP A 11 8.88 -2.41 -15.15
C TRP A 11 9.34 -0.97 -15.35
N ILE A 12 8.53 0.01 -14.98
CA ILE A 12 8.92 1.43 -15.05
C ILE A 12 10.17 1.68 -14.21
N ARG A 13 10.20 1.18 -12.96
CA ARG A 13 11.36 1.33 -12.08
C ARG A 13 12.61 0.62 -12.60
N TRP A 14 12.43 -0.55 -13.18
CA TRP A 14 13.52 -1.28 -13.79
C TRP A 14 14.15 -0.52 -14.97
N VAL A 15 13.33 0.07 -15.83
CA VAL A 15 13.82 0.94 -16.93
C VAL A 15 14.46 2.22 -16.38
N GLU A 16 13.86 2.88 -15.38
CA GLU A 16 14.42 4.08 -14.73
C GLU A 16 15.80 3.81 -14.10
N SER A 17 16.04 2.61 -13.58
CA SER A 17 17.35 2.19 -13.03
C SER A 17 18.40 1.85 -14.10
N GLY A 18 18.09 2.01 -15.38
CA GLY A 18 18.95 1.63 -16.49
C GLY A 18 19.10 0.11 -16.66
N ALA A 19 18.13 -0.67 -16.22
CA ALA A 19 18.12 -2.13 -16.23
C ALA A 19 19.29 -2.78 -15.44
N GLN A 20 19.87 -2.04 -14.51
CA GLN A 20 21.00 -2.51 -13.68
C GLN A 20 20.57 -3.40 -12.51
N GLN A 21 19.31 -3.36 -12.14
CA GLN A 21 18.73 -4.22 -11.09
C GLN A 21 18.27 -5.56 -11.71
N ASN A 22 18.16 -6.60 -10.88
CA ASN A 22 17.54 -7.85 -11.30
C ASN A 22 16.12 -7.59 -11.81
N LEU A 23 15.66 -8.45 -12.74
CA LEU A 23 14.29 -8.39 -13.24
C LEU A 23 13.30 -8.31 -12.08
N PRO A 24 12.32 -7.38 -12.14
CA PRO A 24 11.39 -7.15 -11.05
C PRO A 24 10.32 -8.24 -10.99
N LEU A 25 10.70 -9.44 -10.53
CA LEU A 25 9.80 -10.56 -10.34
C LEU A 25 9.34 -10.59 -8.89
N SER A 26 8.08 -10.26 -8.65
CA SER A 26 7.50 -10.31 -7.31
C SER A 26 7.34 -11.73 -6.75
N LEU A 27 7.41 -12.75 -7.60
CA LEU A 27 7.23 -14.15 -7.21
C LEU A 27 8.29 -14.66 -6.24
N ASN A 28 9.51 -14.11 -6.29
CA ASN A 28 10.62 -14.57 -5.44
C ASN A 28 10.49 -14.10 -3.97
N SER A 29 9.66 -13.10 -3.73
CA SER A 29 9.43 -12.52 -2.40
C SER A 29 7.93 -12.49 -2.02
N TRP A 30 7.10 -13.23 -2.77
CA TRP A 30 5.67 -13.30 -2.45
C TRP A 30 5.48 -14.03 -1.12
N ILE A 31 4.74 -13.39 -0.22
CA ILE A 31 4.38 -13.96 1.07
C ILE A 31 2.85 -14.07 1.20
N PRO A 32 2.31 -15.26 1.53
CA PRO A 32 0.88 -15.41 1.83
C PRO A 32 0.45 -14.53 2.99
N ILE A 33 -0.81 -14.08 3.00
CA ILE A 33 -1.30 -13.14 4.02
C ILE A 33 -1.23 -13.73 5.44
N GLU A 34 -1.34 -15.04 5.56
CA GLU A 34 -1.27 -15.80 6.81
C GLU A 34 0.14 -15.77 7.44
N GLU A 35 1.16 -15.62 6.60
CA GLU A 35 2.57 -15.56 7.00
C GLU A 35 3.06 -14.11 7.23
N VAL A 36 2.22 -13.11 6.90
CA VAL A 36 2.54 -11.70 7.14
C VAL A 36 2.14 -11.29 8.55
N SER A 37 3.04 -10.60 9.28
CA SER A 37 2.73 -10.08 10.63
C SER A 37 1.38 -9.35 10.66
N PRO A 38 0.50 -9.67 11.63
CA PRO A 38 -0.73 -8.91 11.84
C PRO A 38 -0.49 -7.42 12.10
N ASN A 39 0.70 -7.05 12.57
CA ASN A 39 1.05 -5.66 12.85
C ASN A 39 1.12 -4.83 11.58
N ILE A 40 1.79 -5.32 10.51
CA ILE A 40 1.89 -4.57 9.26
C ILE A 40 0.53 -4.52 8.55
N GLN A 41 -0.27 -5.57 8.62
CA GLN A 41 -1.63 -5.58 8.08
C GLN A 41 -2.48 -4.48 8.73
N LYS A 42 -2.49 -4.42 10.08
CA LYS A 42 -3.18 -3.35 10.83
C LYS A 42 -2.63 -1.97 10.53
N ALA A 43 -1.30 -1.84 10.45
CA ALA A 43 -0.66 -0.55 10.22
C ALA A 43 -1.02 0.06 8.86
N VAL A 44 -1.08 -0.76 7.81
CA VAL A 44 -1.49 -0.30 6.47
C VAL A 44 -2.95 0.13 6.46
N ILE A 45 -3.83 -0.67 7.09
CA ILE A 45 -5.26 -0.35 7.19
C ILE A 45 -5.44 0.95 7.99
N ALA A 46 -4.75 1.09 9.12
CA ALA A 46 -4.79 2.31 9.93
C ALA A 46 -4.31 3.55 9.18
N ALA A 47 -3.29 3.38 8.33
CA ALA A 47 -2.64 4.47 7.61
C ALA A 47 -3.40 4.91 6.36
N GLU A 48 -3.96 3.96 5.60
CA GLU A 48 -4.45 4.16 4.24
C GLU A 48 -5.96 4.01 4.11
N ASP A 49 -6.60 3.15 4.93
CA ASP A 49 -8.00 2.81 4.70
C ASP A 49 -8.64 2.14 5.93
N GLN A 50 -8.98 2.93 6.96
CA GLN A 50 -9.51 2.40 8.23
C GLN A 50 -10.83 1.62 8.08
N LYS A 51 -11.57 1.84 6.99
CA LYS A 51 -12.83 1.17 6.69
C LYS A 51 -12.71 0.06 5.65
N PHE A 52 -11.49 -0.42 5.37
CA PHE A 52 -11.20 -1.38 4.32
C PHE A 52 -12.14 -2.59 4.31
N PHE A 53 -12.44 -3.18 5.45
CA PHE A 53 -13.32 -4.35 5.56
C PHE A 53 -14.82 -4.02 5.51
N ILE A 54 -15.19 -2.73 5.52
CA ILE A 54 -16.59 -2.30 5.57
C ILE A 54 -17.11 -1.91 4.20
N HIS A 55 -16.32 -1.15 3.41
CA HIS A 55 -16.74 -0.70 2.09
C HIS A 55 -16.45 -1.73 0.99
N LYS A 56 -17.08 -1.53 -0.17
CA LYS A 56 -16.88 -2.33 -1.40
C LYS A 56 -16.10 -1.52 -2.43
N GLY A 57 -14.81 -1.35 -2.19
CA GLY A 57 -13.88 -0.67 -3.10
C GLY A 57 -13.77 0.84 -2.91
N PHE A 58 -14.84 1.53 -2.53
CA PHE A 58 -14.88 2.98 -2.39
C PHE A 58 -15.42 3.39 -1.02
N ASP A 59 -14.71 4.24 -0.28
CA ASP A 59 -15.22 4.93 0.89
C ASP A 59 -15.87 6.26 0.45
N TRP A 60 -17.17 6.21 0.17
CA TRP A 60 -17.92 7.36 -0.31
C TRP A 60 -17.90 8.54 0.66
N LEU A 61 -17.92 8.27 1.97
CA LEU A 61 -17.85 9.33 2.99
C LEU A 61 -16.47 10.01 3.00
N ALA A 62 -15.40 9.23 2.85
CA ALA A 62 -14.05 9.79 2.73
C ALA A 62 -13.89 10.59 1.43
N ILE A 63 -14.50 10.14 0.32
CA ILE A 63 -14.50 10.85 -0.96
C ILE A 63 -15.24 12.19 -0.82
N GLU A 64 -16.44 12.20 -0.25
CA GLU A 64 -17.21 13.42 -0.02
C GLU A 64 -16.45 14.41 0.87
N HIS A 65 -15.91 13.95 1.99
CA HIS A 65 -15.10 14.76 2.89
C HIS A 65 -13.85 15.35 2.19
N ALA A 66 -13.17 14.53 1.36
CA ALA A 66 -12.01 15.00 0.62
C ALA A 66 -12.39 16.06 -0.43
N ILE A 67 -13.51 15.91 -1.13
CA ILE A 67 -14.02 16.89 -2.09
C ILE A 67 -14.33 18.20 -1.35
N GLN A 68 -15.09 18.15 -0.26
CA GLN A 68 -15.42 19.34 0.53
C GLN A 68 -14.18 20.06 1.03
N THR A 69 -13.23 19.32 1.62
CA THR A 69 -11.98 19.92 2.12
C THR A 69 -11.15 20.54 1.00
N ASN A 70 -11.05 19.90 -0.17
CA ASN A 70 -10.28 20.38 -1.31
C ASN A 70 -10.89 21.61 -1.97
N ILE A 71 -12.19 21.84 -1.81
CA ILE A 71 -12.89 23.03 -2.31
C ILE A 71 -12.81 24.18 -1.31
N THR A 72 -12.90 23.87 -0.01
CA THR A 72 -13.01 24.90 1.04
C THR A 72 -11.68 25.31 1.66
N THR A 73 -10.61 24.55 1.42
CA THR A 73 -9.28 24.80 1.99
C THR A 73 -8.17 24.57 0.97
N ASP A 74 -6.97 25.09 1.23
CA ASP A 74 -5.77 24.82 0.42
C ASP A 74 -5.17 23.43 0.66
N ARG A 75 -5.76 22.65 1.56
CA ARG A 75 -5.32 21.26 1.83
C ARG A 75 -5.83 20.34 0.74
N LYS A 76 -4.95 19.46 0.25
CA LYS A 76 -5.32 18.42 -0.71
C LYS A 76 -5.36 17.08 -0.01
N LEU A 77 -6.58 16.61 0.27
CA LEU A 77 -6.83 15.28 0.81
C LEU A 77 -7.06 14.29 -0.33
N GLY A 78 -6.47 13.11 -0.20
CA GLY A 78 -6.78 11.95 -1.02
C GLY A 78 -7.79 11.04 -0.32
N ALA A 79 -8.64 10.37 -1.09
CA ALA A 79 -9.61 9.38 -0.61
C ALA A 79 -9.47 8.04 -1.36
N SER A 80 -8.25 7.67 -1.73
CA SER A 80 -8.00 6.39 -2.40
C SER A 80 -7.93 5.27 -1.37
N THR A 81 -8.74 4.24 -1.56
CA THR A 81 -8.78 3.04 -0.72
C THR A 81 -7.65 2.07 -1.06
N ILE A 82 -7.40 1.08 -0.20
CA ILE A 82 -6.47 -0.03 -0.46
C ILE A 82 -6.86 -0.75 -1.76
N SER A 83 -8.15 -1.00 -2.00
CA SER A 83 -8.64 -1.64 -3.22
C SER A 83 -8.31 -0.83 -4.47
N MET A 84 -8.51 0.49 -4.45
CA MET A 84 -8.14 1.39 -5.55
C MET A 84 -6.64 1.40 -5.80
N GLN A 85 -5.84 1.42 -4.73
CA GLN A 85 -4.39 1.37 -4.83
C GLN A 85 -3.91 0.03 -5.39
N THR A 86 -4.52 -1.09 -4.97
CA THR A 86 -4.23 -2.43 -5.50
C THR A 86 -4.53 -2.50 -7.00
N ALA A 87 -5.73 -2.08 -7.40
CA ALA A 87 -6.13 -2.05 -8.81
C ALA A 87 -5.16 -1.22 -9.66
N ARG A 88 -4.78 -0.04 -9.18
CA ARG A 88 -3.79 0.80 -9.84
C ARG A 88 -2.44 0.11 -10.00
N ASN A 89 -1.89 -0.45 -8.91
CA ASN A 89 -0.55 -1.02 -8.92
C ASN A 89 -0.46 -2.30 -9.78
N VAL A 90 -1.51 -3.12 -9.79
CA VAL A 90 -1.52 -4.39 -10.56
C VAL A 90 -1.74 -4.16 -12.05
N PHE A 91 -2.64 -3.24 -12.43
CA PHE A 91 -3.14 -3.18 -13.80
C PHE A 91 -2.75 -1.91 -14.56
N LEU A 92 -2.30 -0.84 -13.88
CA LEU A 92 -2.18 0.48 -14.47
C LEU A 92 -0.79 1.08 -14.31
N TRP A 93 -0.52 2.06 -15.18
CA TRP A 93 0.69 2.86 -15.16
C TRP A 93 0.60 4.06 -14.22
N GLN A 94 1.76 4.67 -13.92
CA GLN A 94 1.84 5.85 -13.06
C GLN A 94 1.66 7.15 -13.88
N SER A 95 0.43 7.61 -14.01
CA SER A 95 0.12 8.93 -14.59
C SER A 95 -1.05 9.58 -13.85
N ARG A 96 -1.18 10.90 -13.97
CA ARG A 96 -2.27 11.66 -13.33
C ARG A 96 -3.29 12.10 -14.40
N THR A 97 -3.88 11.13 -15.11
CA THR A 97 -4.89 11.40 -16.14
C THR A 97 -6.27 10.91 -15.69
N TRP A 98 -7.33 11.55 -16.20
CA TRP A 98 -8.71 11.14 -15.94
C TRP A 98 -8.99 9.73 -16.46
N LEU A 99 -8.45 9.39 -17.65
CA LEU A 99 -8.59 8.06 -18.22
C LEU A 99 -8.05 6.98 -17.28
N ARG A 100 -6.83 7.20 -16.75
CA ARG A 100 -6.25 6.25 -15.78
C ARG A 100 -7.12 6.14 -14.52
N LYS A 101 -7.69 7.25 -14.03
CA LYS A 101 -8.57 7.24 -12.85
C LYS A 101 -9.88 6.50 -13.11
N LEU A 102 -10.43 6.60 -14.31
CA LEU A 102 -11.58 5.83 -14.72
C LEU A 102 -11.27 4.32 -14.75
N LEU A 103 -10.15 3.95 -15.37
CA LEU A 103 -9.70 2.56 -15.40
C LEU A 103 -9.40 2.01 -14.01
N GLU A 104 -8.82 2.82 -13.12
CA GLU A 104 -8.61 2.46 -11.71
C GLU A 104 -9.95 2.11 -11.04
N SER A 105 -10.98 2.92 -11.25
CA SER A 105 -12.32 2.65 -10.71
C SER A 105 -12.93 1.38 -11.29
N TYR A 106 -12.78 1.16 -12.60
CA TYR A 106 -13.24 -0.07 -13.26
C TYR A 106 -12.57 -1.32 -12.68
N PHE A 107 -11.24 -1.33 -12.59
CA PHE A 107 -10.51 -2.46 -12.01
C PHE A 107 -10.77 -2.63 -10.51
N THR A 108 -11.05 -1.55 -9.78
CA THR A 108 -11.45 -1.63 -8.37
C THR A 108 -12.74 -2.42 -8.21
N VAL A 109 -13.76 -2.14 -9.05
CA VAL A 109 -15.00 -2.92 -9.03
C VAL A 109 -14.75 -4.39 -9.36
N LEU A 110 -13.90 -4.68 -10.34
CA LEU A 110 -13.58 -6.07 -10.71
C LEU A 110 -12.89 -6.84 -9.57
N ILE A 111 -11.86 -6.25 -8.96
CA ILE A 111 -11.16 -6.97 -7.87
C ILE A 111 -12.04 -7.14 -6.63
N GLU A 112 -12.92 -6.19 -6.31
CA GLU A 112 -13.88 -6.33 -5.21
C GLU A 112 -14.97 -7.37 -5.49
N PHE A 113 -15.29 -7.59 -6.75
CA PHE A 113 -16.24 -8.63 -7.16
C PHE A 113 -15.63 -10.04 -7.14
N PHE A 114 -14.36 -10.17 -7.61
CA PHE A 114 -13.73 -11.48 -7.79
C PHE A 114 -12.85 -11.91 -6.63
N TRP A 115 -12.31 -10.98 -5.81
CA TRP A 115 -11.37 -11.26 -4.74
C TRP A 115 -11.97 -10.99 -3.37
N SER A 116 -11.57 -11.80 -2.38
CA SER A 116 -11.86 -11.49 -0.98
C SER A 116 -11.04 -10.28 -0.50
N LYS A 117 -11.47 -9.65 0.57
CA LYS A 117 -10.70 -8.54 1.19
C LYS A 117 -9.31 -9.00 1.63
N GLN A 118 -9.18 -10.22 2.14
CA GLN A 118 -7.87 -10.79 2.48
C GLN A 118 -6.98 -10.89 1.24
N ARG A 119 -7.53 -11.38 0.10
CA ARG A 119 -6.78 -11.47 -1.15
C ARG A 119 -6.36 -10.09 -1.68
N ILE A 120 -7.22 -9.09 -1.60
CA ILE A 120 -6.89 -7.71 -1.99
C ILE A 120 -5.74 -7.19 -1.13
N LEU A 121 -5.80 -7.39 0.19
CA LEU A 121 -4.75 -6.95 1.12
C LEU A 121 -3.43 -7.71 0.88
N GLU A 122 -3.49 -9.03 0.64
CA GLU A 122 -2.33 -9.84 0.30
C GLU A 122 -1.64 -9.30 -0.95
N VAL A 123 -2.39 -9.11 -2.04
CA VAL A 123 -1.84 -8.56 -3.28
C VAL A 123 -1.26 -7.17 -3.03
N TYR A 124 -1.98 -6.31 -2.31
CA TYR A 124 -1.51 -4.98 -1.94
C TYR A 124 -0.13 -5.03 -1.28
N LEU A 125 0.01 -5.79 -0.19
CA LEU A 125 1.25 -5.89 0.59
C LEU A 125 2.42 -6.41 -0.24
N ASN A 126 2.15 -7.26 -1.23
CA ASN A 126 3.17 -7.87 -2.08
C ASN A 126 3.56 -7.04 -3.31
N VAL A 127 2.70 -6.11 -3.79
CA VAL A 127 2.96 -5.39 -5.04
C VAL A 127 3.29 -3.92 -4.88
N ILE A 128 3.00 -3.31 -3.73
CA ILE A 128 3.29 -1.87 -3.55
C ILE A 128 4.78 -1.61 -3.38
N GLU A 129 5.19 -0.40 -3.77
CA GLU A 129 6.54 0.11 -3.59
C GLU A 129 6.71 0.63 -2.15
N TRP A 130 7.63 0.04 -1.39
CA TRP A 130 7.96 0.39 -0.01
C TRP A 130 9.21 1.28 0.11
N GLY A 131 9.96 1.43 -0.96
CA GLY A 131 11.16 2.22 -1.09
C GLY A 131 11.55 2.32 -2.56
N ASP A 132 12.64 2.98 -2.89
CA ASP A 132 13.07 3.12 -4.28
C ASP A 132 13.41 1.75 -4.89
N GLY A 133 12.53 1.23 -5.75
CA GLY A 133 12.67 -0.10 -6.35
C GLY A 133 12.44 -1.28 -5.40
N ILE A 134 11.98 -1.04 -4.16
CA ILE A 134 11.70 -2.09 -3.16
C ILE A 134 10.21 -2.40 -3.20
N PHE A 135 9.86 -3.58 -3.69
CA PHE A 135 8.47 -4.05 -3.84
C PHE A 135 8.18 -5.23 -2.92
N GLY A 136 6.98 -5.21 -2.32
CA GLY A 136 6.54 -6.24 -1.40
C GLY A 136 7.04 -6.06 0.04
N CYS A 137 6.18 -6.40 1.01
CA CYS A 137 6.47 -6.19 2.43
C CYS A 137 7.61 -7.07 2.94
N GLU A 138 7.79 -8.28 2.38
CA GLU A 138 8.90 -9.16 2.76
C GLU A 138 10.24 -8.56 2.32
N GLN A 139 10.36 -8.13 1.08
CA GLN A 139 11.57 -7.48 0.58
C GLN A 139 11.89 -6.21 1.38
N ALA A 140 10.86 -5.44 1.75
CA ALA A 140 11.02 -4.23 2.56
C ALA A 140 11.49 -4.55 3.98
N ALA A 141 10.90 -5.58 4.65
CA ALA A 141 11.29 -6.01 5.97
C ALA A 141 12.77 -6.46 6.00
N GLN A 142 13.18 -7.29 5.04
CA GLN A 142 14.57 -7.72 4.89
C GLN A 142 15.51 -6.54 4.67
N THR A 143 15.11 -5.57 3.82
CA THR A 143 15.97 -4.43 3.48
C THR A 143 16.16 -3.47 4.65
N TYR A 144 15.09 -3.17 5.41
CA TYR A 144 15.12 -2.14 6.45
C TYR A 144 15.45 -2.67 7.84
N PHE A 145 15.07 -3.91 8.12
CA PHE A 145 15.16 -4.50 9.46
C PHE A 145 15.95 -5.81 9.52
N GLN A 146 16.31 -6.40 8.36
CA GLN A 146 17.13 -7.63 8.26
C GLN A 146 16.45 -8.87 8.85
N HIS A 147 15.10 -8.89 8.83
CA HIS A 147 14.32 -10.06 9.24
C HIS A 147 13.02 -10.16 8.41
N SER A 148 12.31 -11.29 8.55
CA SER A 148 11.06 -11.55 7.82
C SER A 148 9.94 -10.61 8.22
N SER A 149 9.05 -10.34 7.27
CA SER A 149 7.80 -9.60 7.51
C SER A 149 6.83 -10.31 8.45
N GLU A 150 7.02 -11.61 8.70
CA GLU A 150 6.24 -12.41 9.66
C GLU A 150 6.40 -11.90 11.10
N ILE A 151 7.60 -11.44 11.46
CA ILE A 151 7.93 -11.02 12.83
C ILE A 151 8.02 -9.50 13.01
N LEU A 152 7.53 -8.71 12.05
CA LEU A 152 7.52 -7.26 12.17
C LEU A 152 6.81 -6.81 13.45
N SER A 153 7.51 -6.01 14.25
CA SER A 153 6.98 -5.38 15.45
C SER A 153 5.95 -4.28 15.12
N PRO A 154 5.12 -3.87 16.09
CA PRO A 154 4.22 -2.72 15.91
C PRO A 154 4.93 -1.44 15.46
N VAL A 155 6.12 -1.16 16.00
CA VAL A 155 6.89 0.06 15.71
C VAL A 155 7.43 0.04 14.27
N GLU A 156 8.00 -1.08 13.83
CA GLU A 156 8.49 -1.26 12.46
C GLU A 156 7.36 -1.21 11.46
N SER A 157 6.24 -1.90 11.74
CA SER A 157 5.03 -1.90 10.93
C SER A 157 4.46 -0.49 10.75
N ALA A 158 4.38 0.26 11.84
CA ALA A 158 3.89 1.64 11.80
C ALA A 158 4.84 2.56 11.02
N TRP A 159 6.17 2.35 11.12
CA TRP A 159 7.14 3.09 10.31
C TRP A 159 6.99 2.77 8.83
N MET A 160 6.90 1.50 8.46
CA MET A 160 6.66 1.08 7.07
C MET A 160 5.38 1.72 6.52
N ALA A 161 4.28 1.64 7.25
CA ALA A 161 3.03 2.27 6.82
C ALA A 161 3.11 3.81 6.76
N ALA A 162 3.93 4.45 7.60
CA ALA A 162 4.10 5.89 7.61
C ALA A 162 4.82 6.43 6.36
N VAL A 163 5.72 5.65 5.74
CA VAL A 163 6.47 6.07 4.55
C VAL A 163 5.71 5.88 3.24
N LEU A 164 4.61 5.11 3.21
CA LEU A 164 3.86 4.76 2.01
C LEU A 164 3.45 5.94 1.10
N PRO A 165 3.08 7.13 1.59
CA PRO A 165 2.69 8.22 0.70
C PRO A 165 3.82 8.72 -0.20
N SER A 166 5.09 8.52 0.20
CA SER A 166 6.26 8.90 -0.60
C SER A 166 7.46 8.01 -0.28
N PRO A 167 7.40 6.69 -0.59
CA PRO A 167 8.37 5.72 -0.11
C PRO A 167 9.79 6.03 -0.61
N ARG A 168 9.95 6.46 -1.85
CA ARG A 168 11.25 6.84 -2.42
C ARG A 168 11.95 8.00 -1.71
N ARG A 169 11.18 8.89 -1.05
CA ARG A 169 11.72 10.10 -0.38
C ARG A 169 11.83 9.94 1.12
N TRP A 170 10.94 9.14 1.73
CA TRP A 170 10.76 9.12 3.18
C TRP A 170 11.47 7.97 3.88
N THR A 171 12.01 7.01 3.12
CA THR A 171 12.81 5.91 3.66
C THR A 171 14.25 6.29 3.97
N HIS A 172 14.71 7.47 3.55
CA HIS A 172 16.05 7.95 3.87
C HIS A 172 16.20 8.23 5.38
N ARG A 173 17.36 7.92 5.92
CA ARG A 173 17.70 8.23 7.31
C ARG A 173 18.50 9.55 7.37
N PRO A 174 18.27 10.42 8.38
CA PRO A 174 17.32 10.27 9.48
C PRO A 174 15.87 10.43 9.02
N THR A 175 14.94 9.66 9.66
CA THR A 175 13.51 9.72 9.35
C THR A 175 12.95 11.13 9.58
N PRO A 176 12.28 11.75 8.59
CA PRO A 176 11.72 13.08 8.70
C PRO A 176 10.70 13.23 9.85
N ALA A 177 10.65 14.41 10.47
CA ALA A 177 9.78 14.65 11.63
C ALA A 177 8.29 14.37 11.36
N HIS A 178 7.78 14.72 10.19
CA HIS A 178 6.39 14.46 9.79
C HIS A 178 6.09 12.98 9.62
N VAL A 179 7.08 12.15 9.21
CA VAL A 179 6.96 10.69 9.13
C VAL A 179 6.92 10.10 10.53
N LYS A 180 7.74 10.58 11.45
CA LYS A 180 7.70 10.16 12.88
C LYS A 180 6.33 10.49 13.50
N ALA A 181 5.81 11.69 13.26
CA ALA A 181 4.49 12.07 13.72
C ALA A 181 3.38 11.19 13.14
N ARG A 182 3.47 10.80 11.86
CA ARG A 182 2.55 9.86 11.23
C ARG A 182 2.69 8.46 11.82
N GLN A 183 3.91 7.99 12.06
CA GLN A 183 4.19 6.70 12.71
C GLN A 183 3.52 6.60 14.08
N ILE A 184 3.64 7.64 14.93
CA ILE A 184 2.99 7.69 16.25
C ILE A 184 1.47 7.55 16.11
N LYS A 185 0.84 8.32 15.21
CA LYS A 185 -0.61 8.22 14.97
C LYS A 185 -1.05 6.83 14.53
N ILE A 186 -0.24 6.15 13.70
CA ILE A 186 -0.53 4.79 13.26
C ILE A 186 -0.40 3.82 14.44
N LEU A 187 0.64 3.95 15.27
CA LEU A 187 0.84 3.14 16.47
C LEU A 187 -0.36 3.26 17.43
N ASP A 188 -0.83 4.48 17.68
CA ASP A 188 -1.98 4.73 18.53
C ASP A 188 -3.28 4.13 17.96
N ALA A 189 -3.38 3.99 16.63
CA ALA A 189 -4.55 3.41 15.98
C ALA A 189 -4.54 1.88 15.94
N LEU A 190 -3.37 1.21 16.01
CA LEU A 190 -3.25 -0.25 15.85
C LEU A 190 -4.19 -1.07 16.74
N PRO A 191 -4.39 -0.74 18.04
CA PRO A 191 -5.29 -1.51 18.91
C PRO A 191 -6.76 -1.47 18.46
N HIS A 192 -7.14 -0.46 17.70
CA HIS A 192 -8.51 -0.25 17.25
C HIS A 192 -8.81 -0.89 15.89
N ILE A 193 -7.78 -1.33 15.17
CA ILE A 193 -7.93 -1.98 13.87
C ILE A 193 -8.16 -3.49 14.07
N ARG A 194 -9.29 -3.95 13.54
CA ARG A 194 -9.60 -5.39 13.48
C ARG A 194 -9.28 -5.93 12.09
N VAL A 195 -8.42 -6.93 12.04
CA VAL A 195 -8.13 -7.69 10.81
C VAL A 195 -8.86 -9.02 10.90
N HIS A 196 -9.76 -9.28 9.95
CA HIS A 196 -10.49 -10.53 9.84
C HIS A 196 -9.74 -11.45 8.87
N ILE A 197 -8.76 -12.20 9.39
CA ILE A 197 -8.16 -13.32 8.68
C ILE A 197 -8.88 -14.58 9.18
N LYS A 198 -9.58 -15.24 8.26
CA LYS A 198 -10.13 -16.58 8.51
C LYS A 198 -9.22 -17.62 7.93
#